data_f79a769790aea843bb7844bbf2113a74
#
_entry.id   f79a769790aea843bb7844bbf2113a74
#
_cell.length_a   1.000
_cell.length_b   1.000
_cell.length_c   1.000
_cell.angle_alpha   90.00
_cell.angle_beta   90.00
_cell.angle_gamma   90.00
#
_symmetry.space_group_name_H-M   'P 1'
#
loop_
_entity.id
_entity.type
_entity.pdbx_description
1 polymer ?
#
loop_
_entity_poly.entity_id
_entity_poly.type
_entity_poly.pdbx_seq_one_letter_code
_entity_poly.pdbx_strand_id
1 'polypeptide(L)'
;MARNDLVQGNVWEQYSKKVQDRMNNPVAMGELTQEDADKIGAKLIVADFGAESCGDAVRLFWLVDEATDTIVESKFKSFGCGTAIASSDAMAELCIGKKVDDAIHITNTEVEAFLRDDVDVEAVPPQKMHCSVMAYDVIIEAAAQYKGVTRDEIVDADIVCECARKTRKDIVDAIREHNIT
;
A
#
# COMPACT_ATOMS: atom_id res chain seq x y z
N MET A 1 -40.25 -13.36 -15.15
CA MET A 1 -38.96 -13.67 -14.52
C MET A 1 -38.14 -12.42 -14.55
N ALA A 2 -37.91 -11.79 -13.41
CA ALA A 2 -37.27 -10.48 -13.30
C ALA A 2 -35.77 -10.62 -13.47
N ARG A 3 -35.17 -9.70 -14.23
CA ARG A 3 -33.74 -9.61 -14.55
C ARG A 3 -32.83 -9.26 -13.34
N ASN A 4 -33.37 -9.24 -12.12
CA ASN A 4 -32.66 -8.79 -10.92
C ASN A 4 -31.91 -9.87 -10.12
N ASP A 5 -32.00 -11.14 -10.53
CA ASP A 5 -31.36 -12.24 -9.79
C ASP A 5 -29.89 -12.51 -10.20
N LEU A 6 -29.33 -11.73 -11.13
CA LEU A 6 -27.95 -11.92 -11.59
C LEU A 6 -26.91 -11.04 -10.88
N VAL A 7 -27.33 -10.12 -10.02
CA VAL A 7 -26.48 -9.33 -9.13
C VAL A 7 -26.92 -9.61 -7.70
N GLN A 8 -26.50 -10.73 -7.16
CA GLN A 8 -26.68 -11.04 -5.74
C GLN A 8 -25.81 -10.08 -4.91
N GLY A 9 -26.48 -9.20 -4.18
CA GLY A 9 -25.87 -8.28 -3.25
C GLY A 9 -25.46 -6.94 -3.90
N ASN A 10 -25.62 -5.87 -3.15
CA ASN A 10 -25.07 -4.57 -3.52
C ASN A 10 -23.54 -4.70 -3.49
N VAL A 11 -22.87 -4.48 -4.60
CA VAL A 11 -21.39 -4.58 -4.70
C VAL A 11 -20.69 -3.76 -3.59
N TRP A 12 -21.32 -2.70 -3.14
CA TRP A 12 -20.84 -1.83 -2.07
C TRP A 12 -20.88 -2.50 -0.68
N GLU A 13 -21.74 -3.49 -0.46
CA GLU A 13 -21.84 -4.26 0.81
C GLU A 13 -20.62 -5.18 1.01
N GLN A 14 -19.81 -5.38 -0.04
CA GLN A 14 -18.58 -6.15 0.02
C GLN A 14 -17.37 -5.33 0.47
N TYR A 15 -17.53 -4.03 0.68
CA TYR A 15 -16.48 -3.13 1.13
C TYR A 15 -16.75 -2.67 2.55
N SER A 16 -15.71 -2.59 3.38
CA SER A 16 -15.81 -1.94 4.69
C SER A 16 -16.26 -0.49 4.56
N LYS A 17 -16.84 0.06 5.61
CA LYS A 17 -17.19 1.49 5.65
C LYS A 17 -15.95 2.36 5.54
N LYS A 18 -14.84 1.98 6.18
CA LYS A 18 -13.56 2.68 6.06
C LYS A 18 -13.09 2.76 4.61
N VAL A 19 -13.22 1.67 3.84
CA VAL A 19 -12.89 1.69 2.41
C VAL A 19 -13.80 2.65 1.65
N GLN A 20 -15.12 2.56 1.87
CA GLN A 20 -16.09 3.44 1.20
C GLN A 20 -15.85 4.91 1.53
N ASP A 21 -15.56 5.24 2.79
CA ASP A 21 -15.27 6.60 3.22
C ASP A 21 -13.98 7.12 2.57
N ARG A 22 -12.91 6.33 2.54
CA ARG A 22 -11.62 6.70 1.92
C ARG A 22 -11.67 6.77 0.40
N MET A 23 -12.51 6.00 -0.26
CA MET A 23 -12.77 6.16 -1.70
C MET A 23 -13.32 7.54 -2.05
N ASN A 24 -14.18 8.09 -1.19
CA ASN A 24 -14.89 9.34 -1.43
C ASN A 24 -14.20 10.56 -0.79
N ASN A 25 -13.55 10.36 0.35
CA ASN A 25 -12.93 11.41 1.15
C ASN A 25 -11.55 10.94 1.66
N PRO A 26 -10.57 10.73 0.79
CA PRO A 26 -9.23 10.33 1.20
C PRO A 26 -8.55 11.42 2.04
N VAL A 27 -7.90 11.03 3.13
CA VAL A 27 -7.28 11.94 4.11
C VAL A 27 -5.89 12.40 3.66
N ALA A 28 -5.13 11.49 3.05
CA ALA A 28 -3.75 11.73 2.65
C ALA A 28 -3.61 12.11 1.17
N MET A 29 -4.72 12.27 0.43
CA MET A 29 -4.64 12.67 -0.99
C MET A 29 -4.11 14.08 -1.13
N GLY A 30 -3.12 14.28 -1.99
CA GLY A 30 -2.50 15.58 -2.22
C GLY A 30 -1.09 15.46 -2.75
N GLU A 31 -0.34 16.53 -2.62
CA GLU A 31 1.09 16.57 -2.96
C GLU A 31 1.88 17.27 -1.85
N LEU A 32 3.15 16.99 -1.81
CA LEU A 32 4.15 17.70 -1.01
C LEU A 32 5.16 18.32 -1.97
N THR A 33 5.62 19.50 -1.64
CA THR A 33 6.54 20.30 -2.49
C THR A 33 7.89 20.45 -1.81
N GLN A 34 8.90 20.90 -2.59
CA GLN A 34 10.20 21.23 -2.01
C GLN A 34 10.07 22.35 -0.98
N GLU A 35 9.17 23.31 -1.20
CA GLU A 35 8.91 24.39 -0.22
C GLU A 35 8.39 23.83 1.12
N ASP A 36 7.55 22.78 1.10
CA ASP A 36 7.07 22.12 2.32
C ASP A 36 8.21 21.40 3.05
N ALA A 37 9.10 20.74 2.30
CA ALA A 37 10.29 20.10 2.84
C ALA A 37 11.23 21.12 3.49
N ASP A 38 11.51 22.25 2.80
CA ASP A 38 12.42 23.30 3.27
C ASP A 38 11.91 23.97 4.56
N LYS A 39 10.58 24.12 4.73
CA LYS A 39 9.96 24.70 5.94
C LYS A 39 10.27 23.92 7.21
N ILE A 40 10.43 22.60 7.10
CA ILE A 40 10.65 21.72 8.26
C ILE A 40 12.05 21.09 8.26
N GLY A 41 12.89 21.42 7.27
CA GLY A 41 14.24 20.85 7.15
C GLY A 41 14.24 19.36 6.82
N ALA A 42 13.25 18.89 6.07
CA ALA A 42 13.11 17.50 5.64
C ALA A 42 13.54 17.31 4.18
N LYS A 43 13.76 16.07 3.79
CA LYS A 43 14.01 15.68 2.41
C LYS A 43 12.72 15.24 1.73
N LEU A 44 12.41 15.85 0.58
CA LEU A 44 11.29 15.42 -0.26
C LEU A 44 11.69 14.20 -1.08
N ILE A 45 10.86 13.17 -1.02
CA ILE A 45 10.93 11.98 -1.87
C ILE A 45 9.64 11.90 -2.67
N VAL A 46 9.75 11.65 -3.97
CA VAL A 46 8.60 11.48 -4.88
C VAL A 46 8.82 10.22 -5.69
N ALA A 47 7.98 9.22 -5.50
CA ALA A 47 8.06 7.95 -6.20
C ALA A 47 6.78 7.66 -6.97
N ASP A 48 6.92 7.05 -8.13
CA ASP A 48 5.82 6.64 -9.00
C ASP A 48 5.82 5.12 -9.17
N PHE A 49 4.63 4.52 -9.11
CA PHE A 49 4.43 3.15 -9.51
C PHE A 49 3.11 3.00 -10.27
N GLY A 50 3.13 2.22 -11.34
CA GLY A 50 1.94 1.97 -12.16
C GLY A 50 1.87 0.52 -12.60
N ALA A 51 0.66 -0.04 -12.58
CA ALA A 51 0.37 -1.38 -13.06
C ALA A 51 -0.33 -1.30 -14.43
N GLU A 52 0.41 -1.54 -15.51
CA GLU A 52 -0.10 -1.48 -16.89
C GLU A 52 -1.29 -2.43 -17.11
N SER A 53 -1.31 -3.56 -16.39
CA SER A 53 -2.36 -4.58 -16.52
C SER A 53 -3.75 -4.13 -16.08
N CYS A 54 -3.85 -3.19 -15.13
CA CYS A 54 -5.12 -2.63 -14.64
C CYS A 54 -5.29 -1.14 -14.96
N GLY A 55 -4.25 -0.46 -15.44
CA GLY A 55 -4.27 0.97 -15.74
C GLY A 55 -4.24 1.86 -14.50
N ASP A 56 -4.01 1.29 -13.33
CA ASP A 56 -3.88 2.05 -12.08
C ASP A 56 -2.45 2.57 -11.91
N ALA A 57 -2.31 3.77 -11.36
CA ALA A 57 -1.02 4.39 -11.03
C ALA A 57 -1.10 5.15 -9.72
N VAL A 58 -0.01 5.17 -8.97
CA VAL A 58 0.12 5.93 -7.73
C VAL A 58 1.43 6.70 -7.73
N ARG A 59 1.38 7.95 -7.27
CA ARG A 59 2.51 8.78 -6.92
C ARG A 59 2.49 9.01 -5.42
N LEU A 60 3.59 8.65 -4.77
CA LEU A 60 3.80 8.80 -3.34
C LEU A 60 4.76 9.96 -3.09
N PHE A 61 4.44 10.78 -2.09
CA PHE A 61 5.27 11.87 -1.61
C PHE A 61 5.58 11.63 -0.15
N TRP A 62 6.86 11.67 0.22
CA TRP A 62 7.31 11.65 1.60
C TRP A 62 8.12 12.90 1.93
N LEU A 63 7.95 13.42 3.13
CA LEU A 63 8.94 14.27 3.78
C LEU A 63 9.66 13.40 4.82
N VAL A 64 10.98 13.30 4.68
CA VAL A 64 11.80 12.45 5.56
C VAL A 64 12.77 13.34 6.35
N ASP A 65 12.74 13.21 7.67
CA ASP A 65 13.76 13.77 8.55
C ASP A 65 15.05 12.96 8.41
N GLU A 66 16.06 13.53 7.75
CA GLU A 66 17.32 12.84 7.48
C GLU A 66 18.17 12.58 8.74
N ALA A 67 17.90 13.25 9.87
CA ALA A 67 18.61 12.99 11.12
C ALA A 67 18.15 11.71 11.81
N THR A 68 16.90 11.29 11.58
CA THR A 68 16.28 10.13 12.22
C THR A 68 15.81 9.07 11.22
N ASP A 69 15.90 9.34 9.91
CA ASP A 69 15.33 8.54 8.80
C ASP A 69 13.81 8.35 8.93
N THR A 70 13.11 9.27 9.61
CA THR A 70 11.68 9.15 9.90
C THR A 70 10.84 9.88 8.86
N ILE A 71 9.80 9.22 8.36
CA ILE A 71 8.78 9.80 7.48
C ILE A 71 7.87 10.68 8.33
N VAL A 72 8.02 12.00 8.22
CA VAL A 72 7.26 12.97 9.04
C VAL A 72 5.94 13.38 8.39
N GLU A 73 5.84 13.28 7.07
CA GLU A 73 4.62 13.54 6.30
C GLU A 73 4.57 12.61 5.09
N SER A 74 3.35 12.18 4.72
CA SER A 74 3.13 11.31 3.56
C SER A 74 1.82 11.71 2.86
N LYS A 75 1.90 11.91 1.55
CA LYS A 75 0.76 12.21 0.67
C LYS A 75 0.82 11.34 -0.57
N PHE A 76 -0.31 11.20 -1.26
CA PHE A 76 -0.36 10.48 -2.51
C PHE A 76 -1.26 11.15 -3.54
N LYS A 77 -0.99 10.85 -4.81
CA LYS A 77 -1.94 11.01 -5.92
C LYS A 77 -2.14 9.64 -6.57
N SER A 78 -3.37 9.30 -6.90
CA SER A 78 -3.68 8.04 -7.57
C SER A 78 -4.55 8.30 -8.80
N PHE A 79 -4.25 7.57 -9.85
CA PHE A 79 -5.12 7.40 -11.00
C PHE A 79 -5.51 5.93 -11.04
N GLY A 80 -6.80 5.64 -10.83
CA GLY A 80 -7.26 4.26 -10.74
C GLY A 80 -8.65 4.14 -10.12
N CYS A 81 -8.99 2.92 -9.73
CA CYS A 81 -10.29 2.62 -9.14
C CYS A 81 -10.38 3.13 -7.69
N GLY A 82 -11.61 3.20 -7.15
CA GLY A 82 -11.83 3.64 -5.76
C GLY A 82 -11.05 2.82 -4.74
N THR A 83 -10.88 1.50 -4.96
CA THR A 83 -10.07 0.64 -4.08
C THR A 83 -8.60 1.04 -4.11
N ALA A 84 -8.05 1.41 -5.27
CA ALA A 84 -6.68 1.91 -5.39
C ALA A 84 -6.51 3.22 -4.59
N ILE A 85 -7.50 4.12 -4.65
CA ILE A 85 -7.52 5.35 -3.84
C ILE A 85 -7.51 5.03 -2.35
N ALA A 86 -8.43 4.17 -1.87
CA ALA A 86 -8.54 3.82 -0.45
C ALA A 86 -7.29 3.10 0.07
N SER A 87 -6.70 2.19 -0.72
CA SER A 87 -5.46 1.48 -0.35
C SER A 87 -4.26 2.43 -0.31
N SER A 88 -4.15 3.35 -1.26
CA SER A 88 -3.07 4.36 -1.27
C SER A 88 -3.21 5.35 -0.12
N ASP A 89 -4.43 5.71 0.26
CA ASP A 89 -4.71 6.58 1.40
C ASP A 89 -4.30 5.92 2.73
N ALA A 90 -4.69 4.66 2.93
CA ALA A 90 -4.30 3.88 4.09
C ALA A 90 -2.77 3.68 4.17
N MET A 91 -2.13 3.35 3.05
CA MET A 91 -0.70 3.18 2.92
C MET A 91 0.05 4.46 3.30
N ALA A 92 -0.36 5.61 2.76
CA ALA A 92 0.28 6.89 3.05
C ALA A 92 0.22 7.20 4.55
N GLU A 93 -0.93 6.97 5.20
CA GLU A 93 -1.10 7.17 6.63
C GLU A 93 -0.24 6.20 7.46
N LEU A 94 -0.15 4.93 7.06
CA LEU A 94 0.66 3.92 7.74
C LEU A 94 2.17 4.21 7.68
N CYS A 95 2.63 4.99 6.70
CA CYS A 95 4.03 5.39 6.58
C CYS A 95 4.43 6.47 7.59
N ILE A 96 3.49 7.34 8.00
CA ILE A 96 3.80 8.48 8.87
C ILE A 96 4.31 7.99 10.23
N GLY A 97 5.43 8.57 10.68
CA GLY A 97 6.08 8.24 11.93
C GLY A 97 6.97 6.99 11.90
N LYS A 98 6.97 6.23 10.79
CA LYS A 98 7.89 5.11 10.60
C LYS A 98 9.24 5.59 10.07
N LYS A 99 10.31 4.85 10.40
CA LYS A 99 11.55 4.97 9.66
C LYS A 99 11.39 4.40 8.26
N VAL A 100 12.17 4.89 7.32
CA VAL A 100 12.16 4.38 5.94
C VAL A 100 12.39 2.86 5.90
N ASP A 101 13.30 2.36 6.75
CA ASP A 101 13.59 0.91 6.87
C ASP A 101 12.41 0.11 7.45
N ASP A 102 11.58 0.71 8.30
CA ASP A 102 10.37 0.07 8.82
C ASP A 102 9.22 0.14 7.82
N ALA A 103 9.14 1.22 7.04
CA ALA A 103 8.10 1.39 6.04
C ALA A 103 8.15 0.34 4.93
N ILE A 104 9.33 -0.10 4.51
CA ILE A 104 9.49 -1.18 3.52
C ILE A 104 8.91 -2.53 3.98
N HIS A 105 8.59 -2.68 5.25
CA HIS A 105 7.96 -3.86 5.81
C HIS A 105 6.44 -3.78 5.88
N ILE A 106 5.83 -2.64 5.51
CA ILE A 106 4.38 -2.53 5.38
C ILE A 106 3.92 -3.46 4.27
N THR A 107 3.06 -4.41 4.62
CA THR A 107 2.54 -5.40 3.68
C THR A 107 1.15 -5.00 3.16
N ASN A 108 0.74 -5.57 2.03
CA ASN A 108 -0.63 -5.40 1.54
C ASN A 108 -1.68 -5.90 2.55
N THR A 109 -1.34 -6.91 3.36
CA THR A 109 -2.20 -7.42 4.42
C THR A 109 -2.35 -6.45 5.58
N GLU A 110 -1.33 -5.67 5.90
CA GLU A 110 -1.43 -4.59 6.90
C GLU A 110 -2.30 -3.43 6.39
N VAL A 111 -2.13 -3.05 5.12
CA VAL A 111 -2.99 -2.03 4.48
C VAL A 111 -4.45 -2.48 4.48
N GLU A 112 -4.71 -3.74 4.13
CA GLU A 112 -6.05 -4.32 4.14
C GLU A 112 -6.62 -4.38 5.57
N ALA A 113 -5.85 -4.88 6.55
CA ALA A 113 -6.26 -4.95 7.94
C ALA A 113 -6.57 -3.56 8.54
N PHE A 114 -5.81 -2.53 8.17
CA PHE A 114 -6.07 -1.15 8.57
C PHE A 114 -7.42 -0.64 8.05
N LEU A 115 -7.82 -1.10 6.88
CA LEU A 115 -9.08 -0.74 6.22
C LEU A 115 -10.29 -1.53 6.73
N ARG A 116 -10.13 -2.56 7.56
CA ARG A 116 -11.25 -3.34 8.12
C ARG A 116 -12.06 -2.53 9.11
N ASP A 117 -13.36 -2.77 9.11
CA ASP A 117 -14.25 -2.31 10.18
C ASP A 117 -14.26 -3.30 11.35
N ASP A 118 -14.11 -4.60 11.04
CA ASP A 118 -14.07 -5.72 11.96
C ASP A 118 -12.89 -6.63 11.60
N VAL A 119 -12.20 -7.16 12.60
CA VAL A 119 -11.02 -8.04 12.46
C VAL A 119 -11.33 -9.29 11.61
N ASP A 120 -12.55 -9.82 11.74
CA ASP A 120 -12.95 -11.07 11.09
C ASP A 120 -13.55 -10.87 9.69
N VAL A 121 -13.67 -9.61 9.23
CA VAL A 121 -14.31 -9.30 7.94
C VAL A 121 -13.31 -8.59 7.02
N GLU A 122 -13.10 -9.14 5.82
CA GLU A 122 -12.23 -8.52 4.81
C GLU A 122 -12.72 -7.12 4.43
N ALA A 123 -11.79 -6.18 4.29
CA ALA A 123 -12.11 -4.79 3.95
C ALA A 123 -12.54 -4.63 2.49
N VAL A 124 -12.02 -5.47 1.61
CA VAL A 124 -12.24 -5.43 0.16
C VAL A 124 -12.52 -6.82 -0.39
N PRO A 125 -13.30 -6.95 -1.47
CA PRO A 125 -13.50 -8.24 -2.12
C PRO A 125 -12.17 -8.82 -2.62
N PRO A 126 -11.98 -10.16 -2.63
CA PRO A 126 -10.72 -10.81 -3.02
C PRO A 126 -10.19 -10.38 -4.40
N GLN A 127 -11.08 -10.05 -5.34
CA GLN A 127 -10.71 -9.58 -6.68
C GLN A 127 -10.02 -8.21 -6.67
N LYS A 128 -10.10 -7.46 -5.56
CA LYS A 128 -9.54 -6.12 -5.40
C LYS A 128 -8.27 -6.06 -4.54
N MET A 129 -7.80 -7.20 -4.05
CA MET A 129 -6.58 -7.28 -3.24
C MET A 129 -5.32 -6.77 -3.99
N HIS A 130 -5.29 -6.85 -5.32
CA HIS A 130 -4.17 -6.33 -6.11
C HIS A 130 -3.93 -4.81 -5.93
N CYS A 131 -4.96 -4.04 -5.56
CA CYS A 131 -4.82 -2.60 -5.34
C CYS A 131 -3.92 -2.28 -4.12
N SER A 132 -3.94 -3.14 -3.09
CA SER A 132 -3.05 -2.99 -1.93
C SER A 132 -1.61 -3.44 -2.21
N VAL A 133 -1.40 -4.33 -3.20
CA VAL A 133 -0.05 -4.72 -3.64
C VAL A 133 0.68 -3.53 -4.28
N MET A 134 -0.01 -2.75 -5.11
CA MET A 134 0.55 -1.54 -5.73
C MET A 134 1.00 -0.50 -4.68
N ALA A 135 0.29 -0.43 -3.54
CA ALA A 135 0.69 0.41 -2.42
C ALA A 135 2.06 0.00 -1.84
N TYR A 136 2.32 -1.31 -1.73
CA TYR A 136 3.63 -1.82 -1.32
C TYR A 136 4.73 -1.46 -2.34
N ASP A 137 4.45 -1.65 -3.61
CA ASP A 137 5.43 -1.41 -4.67
C ASP A 137 5.94 0.03 -4.69
N VAL A 138 5.05 1.02 -4.49
CA VAL A 138 5.47 2.42 -4.48
C VAL A 138 6.27 2.80 -3.23
N ILE A 139 6.06 2.11 -2.08
CA ILE A 139 6.90 2.27 -0.88
C ILE A 139 8.33 1.84 -1.18
N ILE A 140 8.51 0.70 -1.84
CA ILE A 140 9.84 0.20 -2.23
C ILE A 140 10.55 1.18 -3.16
N GLU A 141 9.85 1.75 -4.14
CA GLU A 141 10.40 2.79 -5.01
C GLU A 141 10.82 4.04 -4.23
N ALA A 142 9.99 4.50 -3.30
CA ALA A 142 10.30 5.66 -2.46
C ALA A 142 11.52 5.41 -1.55
N ALA A 143 11.61 4.23 -0.95
CA ALA A 143 12.73 3.83 -0.12
C ALA A 143 14.04 3.71 -0.92
N ALA A 144 13.98 3.13 -2.13
CA ALA A 144 15.11 3.01 -3.04
C ALA A 144 15.62 4.41 -3.42
N GLN A 145 14.73 5.33 -3.77
CA GLN A 145 15.08 6.71 -4.09
C GLN A 145 15.69 7.43 -2.88
N TYR A 146 15.14 7.27 -1.68
CA TYR A 146 15.68 7.88 -0.46
C TYR A 146 17.10 7.42 -0.19
N LYS A 147 17.35 6.11 -0.30
CA LYS A 147 18.66 5.48 -0.04
C LYS A 147 19.65 5.64 -1.19
N GLY A 148 19.21 6.06 -2.39
CA GLY A 148 20.05 6.16 -3.57
C GLY A 148 20.52 4.81 -4.13
N VAL A 149 19.68 3.79 -3.99
CA VAL A 149 19.91 2.41 -4.46
C VAL A 149 18.82 1.99 -5.45
N THR A 150 18.97 0.83 -6.06
CA THR A 150 17.95 0.25 -6.92
C THR A 150 16.88 -0.47 -6.12
N ARG A 151 15.69 -0.67 -6.70
CA ARG A 151 14.62 -1.47 -6.11
C ARG A 151 15.10 -2.88 -5.71
N ASP A 152 15.87 -3.52 -6.58
CA ASP A 152 16.37 -4.89 -6.35
C ASP A 152 17.31 -4.98 -5.14
N GLU A 153 17.96 -3.89 -4.76
CA GLU A 153 18.80 -3.82 -3.56
C GLU A 153 17.99 -3.63 -2.27
N ILE A 154 16.74 -3.15 -2.38
CA ILE A 154 15.80 -3.03 -1.25
C ILE A 154 15.06 -4.35 -1.02
N VAL A 155 14.65 -5.02 -2.12
CA VAL A 155 13.89 -6.27 -2.05
C VAL A 155 14.85 -7.41 -1.74
N ASP A 156 14.60 -8.11 -0.63
CA ASP A 156 15.37 -9.30 -0.27
C ASP A 156 15.18 -10.39 -1.34
N ALA A 157 16.27 -10.83 -1.94
CA ALA A 157 16.29 -11.86 -3.00
C ALA A 157 15.69 -13.21 -2.56
N ASP A 158 15.61 -13.48 -1.24
CA ASP A 158 14.98 -14.68 -0.70
C ASP A 158 13.46 -14.57 -0.58
N ILE A 159 12.87 -13.37 -0.76
CA ILE A 159 11.43 -13.18 -0.74
C ILE A 159 10.82 -13.73 -2.03
N VAL A 160 9.93 -14.71 -1.88
CA VAL A 160 9.18 -15.35 -2.98
C VAL A 160 7.80 -14.73 -3.15
N CYS A 161 7.19 -14.31 -2.05
CA CYS A 161 5.92 -13.61 -2.05
C CYS A 161 6.10 -12.20 -1.49
N GLU A 162 6.21 -11.21 -2.35
CA GLU A 162 6.41 -9.81 -1.97
C GLU A 162 5.25 -9.27 -1.15
N CYS A 163 4.00 -9.59 -1.54
CA CYS A 163 2.79 -9.09 -0.90
C CYS A 163 2.66 -9.53 0.57
N ALA A 164 3.08 -10.75 0.91
CA ALA A 164 3.05 -11.28 2.27
C ALA A 164 4.47 -11.37 2.89
N ARG A 165 5.49 -10.86 2.19
CA ARG A 165 6.91 -10.93 2.56
C ARG A 165 7.35 -12.32 3.04
N LYS A 166 6.93 -13.36 2.30
CA LYS A 166 7.28 -14.73 2.58
C LYS A 166 8.53 -15.14 1.84
N THR A 167 9.52 -15.56 2.57
CA THR A 167 10.77 -16.11 2.02
C THR A 167 10.56 -17.53 1.50
N ARG A 168 11.48 -17.99 0.66
CA ARG A 168 11.53 -19.40 0.24
C ARG A 168 11.51 -20.35 1.46
N LYS A 169 12.22 -19.99 2.52
CA LYS A 169 12.29 -20.77 3.75
C LYS A 169 10.89 -20.85 4.41
N ASP A 170 10.20 -19.72 4.58
CA ASP A 170 8.86 -19.70 5.19
C ASP A 170 7.88 -20.62 4.44
N ILE A 171 7.94 -20.61 3.11
CA ILE A 171 7.08 -21.45 2.27
C ILE A 171 7.42 -22.92 2.44
N VAL A 172 8.73 -23.28 2.43
CA VAL A 172 9.18 -24.65 2.62
C VAL A 172 8.80 -25.18 4.02
N ASP A 173 8.96 -24.36 5.05
CA ASP A 173 8.63 -24.73 6.41
C ASP A 173 7.12 -24.94 6.57
N ALA A 174 6.29 -24.05 6.00
CA ALA A 174 4.84 -24.21 5.98
C ALA A 174 4.38 -25.49 5.23
N ILE A 175 5.00 -25.81 4.09
CA ILE A 175 4.72 -27.04 3.35
C ILE A 175 5.03 -28.28 4.22
N ARG A 176 6.14 -28.27 4.95
CA ARG A 176 6.54 -29.36 5.84
C ARG A 176 5.62 -29.52 7.05
N GLU A 177 5.28 -28.39 7.69
CA GLU A 177 4.41 -28.38 8.87
C GLU A 177 2.97 -28.85 8.56
N HIS A 178 2.47 -28.50 7.39
CA HIS A 178 1.10 -28.83 6.99
C HIS A 178 0.98 -30.05 6.09
N ASN A 179 2.09 -30.79 5.83
CA ASN A 179 2.14 -31.97 4.94
C ASN A 179 1.47 -31.72 3.58
N ILE A 180 1.67 -30.54 3.00
CA ILE A 180 1.17 -30.19 1.66
C ILE A 180 2.09 -30.86 0.63
N THR A 181 1.56 -31.79 -0.17
CA THR A 181 2.27 -32.51 -1.25
C THR A 181 1.83 -31.97 -2.61
#